data_1445691adb314b707dab2b646e5a38e3
#
_entry.id   1445691adb314b707dab2b646e5a38e3
#
_cell.length_a   1.000
_cell.length_b   1.000
_cell.length_c   1.000
_cell.angle_alpha   90.00
_cell.angle_beta   90.00
_cell.angle_gamma   90.00
#
_symmetry.space_group_name_H-M   'P 1'
#
loop_
_entity.id
_entity.type
_entity.pdbx_description
1 polymer ?
#
loop_
_entity_poly.entity_id
_entity_poly.type
_entity_poly.pdbx_seq_one_letter_code
_entity_poly.pdbx_strand_id
1 'polypeptide(L)'
;MTPSIVTPRRPAIRFLLSATAGVLVALGMTVSLGVSGAWAEGSDGIAAAPSANGGVDQSRSRFSYQVEPGQTLHDEYLVENTGTTVQSVTVYATDAFNTEDGSFALLEGNAGAVDAGQWITFDNGTNRMQVTLDPGAQQVLPFAVNTPADASPGDHAGGMIVSALSPAGQVSVDRRVGIRLYVRVKGPLQPALTISSIESSYQPSINPFAGETTITMTLSNAGNVSLSADTVAQVRGFFGIPLSGLTDQAIPEMLPGTSRTVSLVVPGVGPWVYLNPHVSLAATVDDDALNAGVLPSGERSSDLFVVPWAVLLLLVAAGGVWLGLRYSRKRTATKAAVWIEYTEAEARRKAREEIPVG
;
A
#
# COMPACT_ATOMS: atom_id res chain seq x y z
N MET A 1 -30.87 46.05 -32.39
CA MET A 1 -31.89 45.01 -32.64
C MET A 1 -31.62 43.86 -31.66
N THR A 2 -32.29 43.88 -30.56
CA THR A 2 -32.29 42.84 -29.50
C THR A 2 -33.65 42.19 -29.47
N PRO A 3 -33.78 40.87 -29.42
CA PRO A 3 -35.04 40.25 -29.02
C PRO A 3 -35.03 39.82 -27.55
N SER A 4 -36.12 40.13 -26.91
CA SER A 4 -36.53 39.94 -25.55
C SER A 4 -36.71 38.46 -25.19
N ILE A 5 -36.32 38.09 -24.00
CA ILE A 5 -36.56 36.77 -23.37
C ILE A 5 -37.81 36.88 -22.51
N VAL A 6 -38.79 36.02 -22.78
CA VAL A 6 -40.02 35.84 -22.02
C VAL A 6 -39.81 34.79 -20.93
N THR A 7 -40.05 35.17 -19.68
CA THR A 7 -40.13 34.25 -18.53
C THR A 7 -41.56 33.83 -18.21
N PRO A 8 -41.88 32.57 -17.92
CA PRO A 8 -43.19 32.19 -17.41
C PRO A 8 -43.33 32.30 -15.89
N ARG A 9 -44.43 32.90 -15.48
CA ARG A 9 -44.88 33.11 -14.09
C ARG A 9 -45.34 31.80 -13.45
N ARG A 10 -44.99 31.63 -12.17
CA ARG A 10 -45.56 30.62 -11.25
C ARG A 10 -46.85 31.13 -10.63
N PRO A 11 -47.91 30.30 -10.40
CA PRO A 11 -49.08 30.69 -9.61
C PRO A 11 -48.83 30.50 -8.11
N ALA A 12 -49.21 31.50 -7.34
CA ALA A 12 -49.24 31.50 -5.89
C ALA A 12 -50.57 30.84 -5.40
N ILE A 13 -50.46 29.91 -4.47
CA ILE A 13 -51.61 29.41 -3.71
C ILE A 13 -51.46 29.97 -2.29
N ARG A 14 -52.41 30.84 -1.96
CA ARG A 14 -52.69 31.35 -0.62
C ARG A 14 -53.57 30.33 0.13
N PHE A 15 -53.20 29.97 1.36
CA PHE A 15 -54.18 29.48 2.35
C PHE A 15 -54.09 30.31 3.62
N LEU A 16 -55.31 30.65 4.09
CA LEU A 16 -55.60 31.57 5.18
C LEU A 16 -55.48 30.93 6.56
N LEU A 17 -55.11 31.80 7.44
CA LEU A 17 -55.30 31.90 8.88
C LEU A 17 -56.35 31.01 9.57
N SER A 18 -55.97 30.50 10.77
CA SER A 18 -56.82 30.59 11.95
C SER A 18 -55.95 30.70 13.21
N ALA A 19 -56.18 31.77 13.94
CA ALA A 19 -55.60 32.10 15.23
C ALA A 19 -56.41 31.42 16.35
N THR A 20 -55.72 30.80 17.31
CA THR A 20 -56.28 30.61 18.68
C THR A 20 -55.22 30.94 19.70
N ALA A 21 -55.54 31.97 20.48
CA ALA A 21 -54.78 32.41 21.64
C ALA A 21 -54.98 31.40 22.79
N GLY A 22 -53.84 30.94 23.36
CA GLY A 22 -53.81 30.19 24.60
C GLY A 22 -52.74 30.83 25.51
N VAL A 23 -53.21 31.66 26.45
CA VAL A 23 -52.39 32.15 27.55
C VAL A 23 -52.16 30.99 28.51
N LEU A 24 -50.90 30.55 28.69
CA LEU A 24 -50.48 29.70 29.78
C LEU A 24 -49.31 30.37 30.50
N VAL A 25 -49.61 30.80 31.70
CA VAL A 25 -48.66 31.23 32.71
C VAL A 25 -47.73 30.05 33.03
N ALA A 26 -46.50 30.08 32.58
CA ALA A 26 -45.49 29.12 32.97
C ALA A 26 -44.68 29.69 34.12
N LEU A 27 -44.90 29.13 35.28
CA LEU A 27 -44.16 29.27 36.52
C LEU A 27 -42.67 29.05 36.27
N GLY A 28 -41.84 30.03 36.60
CA GLY A 28 -40.39 29.94 36.48
C GLY A 28 -39.81 28.89 37.43
N MET A 29 -39.46 27.73 36.87
CA MET A 29 -38.46 26.85 37.48
C MET A 29 -37.14 27.07 36.77
N THR A 30 -36.31 27.91 37.34
CA THR A 30 -34.87 27.96 36.97
C THR A 30 -34.22 26.65 37.44
N VAL A 31 -34.25 25.66 36.56
CA VAL A 31 -33.31 24.54 36.69
C VAL A 31 -31.94 25.11 36.35
N SER A 32 -31.16 25.45 37.39
CA SER A 32 -29.73 25.65 37.26
C SER A 32 -29.14 24.27 36.85
N LEU A 33 -29.04 24.05 35.52
CA LEU A 33 -28.14 23.07 34.99
C LEU A 33 -26.73 23.50 35.43
N GLY A 34 -26.28 22.91 36.54
CA GLY A 34 -24.88 22.91 36.87
C GLY A 34 -24.14 22.36 35.67
N VAL A 35 -23.55 23.24 34.90
CA VAL A 35 -22.51 22.86 33.95
C VAL A 35 -21.40 22.30 34.85
N SER A 36 -21.44 20.99 35.09
CA SER A 36 -20.26 20.26 35.54
C SER A 36 -19.23 20.56 34.45
N GLY A 37 -18.33 21.49 34.74
CA GLY A 37 -17.16 21.67 33.91
C GLY A 37 -16.56 20.30 33.78
N ALA A 38 -16.60 19.73 32.55
CA ALA A 38 -15.77 18.62 32.22
C ALA A 38 -14.35 19.13 32.45
N TRP A 39 -13.80 18.79 33.60
CA TRP A 39 -12.37 18.93 33.84
C TRP A 39 -11.74 18.14 32.71
N ALA A 40 -11.10 18.80 31.77
CA ALA A 40 -10.25 18.12 30.81
C ALA A 40 -9.26 17.30 31.64
N GLU A 41 -9.42 15.98 31.63
CA GLU A 41 -8.41 15.09 32.19
C GLU A 41 -7.09 15.53 31.61
N GLY A 42 -6.10 15.81 32.48
CA GLY A 42 -4.81 16.32 32.05
C GLY A 42 -4.27 15.50 30.90
N SER A 43 -3.95 16.15 29.78
CA SER A 43 -3.39 15.43 28.65
C SER A 43 -1.96 15.03 29.00
N ASP A 44 -1.67 13.74 28.96
CA ASP A 44 -0.30 13.21 29.17
C ASP A 44 0.40 13.17 27.80
N GLY A 45 0.95 14.28 27.35
CA GLY A 45 1.70 14.36 26.10
C GLY A 45 3.21 14.23 26.33
N ILE A 46 3.90 13.53 25.45
CA ILE A 46 5.38 13.51 25.39
C ILE A 46 5.82 13.81 23.97
N ALA A 47 6.92 14.53 23.82
CA ALA A 47 7.58 14.77 22.56
C ALA A 47 9.08 14.53 22.70
N ALA A 48 9.73 14.24 21.58
CA ALA A 48 11.16 14.03 21.54
C ALA A 48 11.71 14.43 20.17
N ALA A 49 12.94 14.94 20.15
CA ALA A 49 13.61 15.38 18.93
C ALA A 49 15.14 15.32 19.09
N PRO A 50 15.90 15.29 17.99
CA PRO A 50 17.32 15.64 18.04
C PRO A 50 17.49 17.03 18.60
N SER A 51 18.55 17.26 19.41
CA SER A 51 18.87 18.55 19.99
C SER A 51 20.09 19.19 19.36
N ALA A 52 20.11 20.50 19.33
CA ALA A 52 21.28 21.29 19.03
C ALA A 52 21.23 22.61 19.85
N ASN A 53 22.36 22.95 20.48
CA ASN A 53 22.48 24.18 21.29
C ASN A 53 21.40 24.30 22.40
N GLY A 54 20.96 23.18 22.95
CA GLY A 54 19.98 23.13 24.04
C GLY A 54 18.52 23.27 23.59
N GLY A 55 18.23 23.21 22.29
CA GLY A 55 16.89 23.28 21.73
C GLY A 55 16.64 22.19 20.66
N VAL A 56 15.46 22.17 20.07
CA VAL A 56 15.12 21.25 18.98
C VAL A 56 15.97 21.57 17.75
N ASP A 57 16.66 20.57 17.23
CA ASP A 57 17.34 20.66 15.95
C ASP A 57 16.35 20.41 14.79
N GLN A 58 15.86 21.48 14.19
CA GLN A 58 14.90 21.42 13.09
C GLN A 58 15.53 20.96 11.76
N SER A 59 16.85 20.84 11.68
CA SER A 59 17.54 20.37 10.47
C SER A 59 17.57 18.86 10.35
N ARG A 60 17.26 18.15 11.43
CA ARG A 60 17.30 16.68 11.50
C ARG A 60 15.95 16.12 11.95
N SER A 61 15.41 15.20 11.18
CA SER A 61 14.22 14.41 11.57
C SER A 61 14.59 13.10 12.27
N ARG A 62 15.86 12.71 12.21
CA ARG A 62 16.42 11.45 12.72
C ARG A 62 17.89 11.63 13.06
N PHE A 63 18.47 10.66 13.77
CA PHE A 63 19.90 10.56 13.96
C PHE A 63 20.52 9.74 12.82
N SER A 64 21.51 10.30 12.13
CA SER A 64 22.23 9.62 11.05
C SER A 64 23.72 9.93 11.17
N TYR A 65 24.52 8.90 11.44
CA TYR A 65 25.95 9.02 11.67
C TYR A 65 26.75 8.15 10.72
N GLN A 66 27.90 8.65 10.31
CA GLN A 66 28.92 7.86 9.64
C GLN A 66 30.14 7.79 10.53
N VAL A 67 30.56 6.58 10.92
CA VAL A 67 31.56 6.35 11.94
C VAL A 67 32.64 5.37 11.46
N GLU A 68 33.84 5.49 12.04
CA GLU A 68 34.86 4.45 11.93
C GLU A 68 34.61 3.34 12.98
N PRO A 69 34.99 2.08 12.73
CA PRO A 69 35.01 1.06 13.78
C PRO A 69 35.80 1.53 15.00
N GLY A 70 35.21 1.37 16.19
CA GLY A 70 35.82 1.83 17.44
C GLY A 70 35.67 3.33 17.74
N GLN A 71 35.00 4.09 16.88
CA GLN A 71 34.77 5.52 17.10
C GLN A 71 33.64 5.77 18.10
N THR A 72 33.82 6.77 18.96
CA THR A 72 32.77 7.31 19.81
C THR A 72 32.34 8.69 19.28
N LEU A 73 31.05 8.92 19.16
CA LEU A 73 30.44 10.22 18.87
C LEU A 73 29.58 10.65 20.04
N HIS A 74 29.41 11.96 20.21
CA HIS A 74 28.52 12.55 21.21
C HIS A 74 27.47 13.38 20.51
N ASP A 75 26.21 13.29 21.00
CA ASP A 75 25.09 14.08 20.51
C ASP A 75 24.08 14.28 21.65
N GLU A 76 23.00 14.97 21.36
CA GLU A 76 21.99 15.37 22.34
C GLU A 76 20.59 14.96 21.89
N TYR A 77 19.81 14.47 22.84
CA TYR A 77 18.40 14.09 22.66
C TYR A 77 17.52 14.98 23.55
N LEU A 78 16.60 15.71 22.97
CA LEU A 78 15.66 16.53 23.70
C LEU A 78 14.37 15.74 23.95
N VAL A 79 13.93 15.74 25.19
CA VAL A 79 12.66 15.16 25.64
C VAL A 79 11.80 16.25 26.27
N GLU A 80 10.53 16.27 25.95
CA GLU A 80 9.58 17.27 26.42
C GLU A 80 8.31 16.62 26.97
N ASN A 81 7.84 17.10 28.09
CA ASN A 81 6.51 16.84 28.61
C ASN A 81 5.53 17.88 28.05
N THR A 82 4.78 17.52 27.01
CA THR A 82 3.75 18.38 26.41
C THR A 82 2.39 18.25 27.11
N GLY A 83 2.32 17.46 28.18
CA GLY A 83 1.14 17.24 28.99
C GLY A 83 0.96 18.32 30.07
N THR A 84 -0.08 18.13 30.86
CA THR A 84 -0.46 19.06 31.95
C THR A 84 -0.17 18.51 33.35
N THR A 85 0.39 17.29 33.44
CA THR A 85 0.77 16.62 34.68
C THR A 85 2.26 16.29 34.69
N VAL A 86 2.85 16.14 35.85
CA VAL A 86 4.23 15.66 36.00
C VAL A 86 4.31 14.23 35.46
N GLN A 87 5.30 13.96 34.58
CA GLN A 87 5.50 12.65 33.99
C GLN A 87 6.87 12.09 34.32
N SER A 88 6.90 10.80 34.73
CA SER A 88 8.11 10.02 34.81
C SER A 88 8.24 9.18 33.54
N VAL A 89 9.21 9.49 32.70
CA VAL A 89 9.42 8.81 31.43
C VAL A 89 10.67 7.95 31.48
N THR A 90 10.64 6.85 30.77
CA THR A 90 11.82 6.03 30.51
C THR A 90 12.34 6.32 29.12
N VAL A 91 13.60 6.75 29.03
CA VAL A 91 14.30 6.97 27.76
C VAL A 91 15.24 5.80 27.54
N TYR A 92 15.22 5.19 26.36
CA TYR A 92 16.08 4.07 26.03
C TYR A 92 16.37 3.98 24.52
N ALA A 93 17.50 3.36 24.21
CA ALA A 93 17.85 3.01 22.85
C ALA A 93 17.59 1.52 22.59
N THR A 94 17.18 1.18 21.37
CA THR A 94 16.87 -0.18 20.95
C THR A 94 17.13 -0.38 19.47
N ASP A 95 17.21 -1.64 19.02
CA ASP A 95 17.43 -1.98 17.63
C ASP A 95 16.15 -1.88 16.81
N ALA A 96 16.30 -1.66 15.51
CA ALA A 96 15.21 -1.64 14.54
C ALA A 96 15.10 -2.98 13.81
N PHE A 97 13.88 -3.25 13.31
CA PHE A 97 13.60 -4.38 12.44
C PHE A 97 12.50 -4.01 11.45
N ASN A 98 12.34 -4.80 10.39
CA ASN A 98 11.16 -4.70 9.54
C ASN A 98 10.11 -5.70 10.02
N THR A 99 8.87 -5.25 10.17
CA THR A 99 7.70 -6.10 10.46
C THR A 99 7.33 -6.94 9.22
N GLU A 100 6.43 -7.90 9.36
CA GLU A 100 6.00 -8.76 8.24
C GLU A 100 5.38 -7.95 7.08
N ASP A 101 4.69 -6.85 7.38
CA ASP A 101 4.16 -5.91 6.38
C ASP A 101 5.25 -4.99 5.79
N GLY A 102 6.48 -5.08 6.30
CA GLY A 102 7.66 -4.32 5.87
C GLY A 102 7.77 -2.93 6.47
N SER A 103 6.96 -2.59 7.47
CA SER A 103 7.11 -1.33 8.20
C SER A 103 8.38 -1.35 9.06
N PHE A 104 9.01 -0.19 9.20
CA PHE A 104 10.09 0.00 10.16
C PHE A 104 9.52 -0.02 11.59
N ALA A 105 10.06 -0.86 12.44
CA ALA A 105 9.67 -0.97 13.84
C ALA A 105 10.88 -1.03 14.75
N LEU A 106 10.67 -0.71 16.02
CA LEU A 106 11.68 -0.77 17.06
C LEU A 106 11.34 -1.90 18.03
N LEU A 107 12.36 -2.61 18.51
CA LEU A 107 12.17 -3.66 19.48
C LEU A 107 11.50 -3.13 20.76
N GLU A 108 10.76 -3.99 21.42
CA GLU A 108 10.13 -3.63 22.69
C GLU A 108 11.14 -3.30 23.78
N GLY A 109 10.76 -2.43 24.71
CA GLY A 109 11.68 -1.91 25.73
C GLY A 109 12.26 -2.92 26.71
N ASN A 110 11.76 -4.15 26.75
CA ASN A 110 12.29 -5.27 27.51
C ASN A 110 13.17 -6.22 26.65
N ALA A 111 13.16 -6.08 25.34
CA ALA A 111 14.08 -6.79 24.47
C ALA A 111 15.46 -6.16 24.58
N GLY A 112 16.48 -6.94 24.83
CA GLY A 112 17.87 -6.46 24.86
C GLY A 112 18.32 -6.03 23.47
N ALA A 113 18.82 -4.81 23.31
CA ALA A 113 19.48 -4.39 22.08
C ALA A 113 20.80 -5.13 21.93
N VAL A 114 21.12 -5.53 20.71
CA VAL A 114 22.34 -6.28 20.35
C VAL A 114 23.19 -5.59 19.28
N ASP A 115 22.64 -4.57 18.64
CA ASP A 115 23.26 -3.80 17.55
C ASP A 115 23.26 -2.29 17.89
N ALA A 116 22.87 -1.42 16.98
CA ALA A 116 22.92 0.04 17.11
C ALA A 116 22.33 0.56 18.45
N GLY A 117 21.27 -0.06 18.93
CA GLY A 117 20.67 0.30 20.23
C GLY A 117 21.57 0.02 21.44
N GLN A 118 22.44 -0.99 21.34
CA GLN A 118 23.43 -1.30 22.38
C GLN A 118 24.60 -0.31 22.40
N TRP A 119 24.90 0.33 21.26
CA TRP A 119 26.02 1.28 21.15
C TRP A 119 25.74 2.62 21.80
N ILE A 120 24.47 2.90 22.12
CA ILE A 120 24.08 4.14 22.79
C ILE A 120 24.33 4.04 24.28
N THR A 121 24.94 5.09 24.84
CA THR A 121 25.18 5.22 26.27
C THR A 121 24.82 6.63 26.72
N PHE A 122 23.92 6.72 27.70
CA PHE A 122 23.60 7.98 28.39
C PHE A 122 24.62 8.26 29.51
N ASP A 123 24.54 9.41 30.15
CA ASP A 123 25.43 9.83 31.25
C ASP A 123 25.48 8.86 32.43
N ASN A 124 24.44 8.04 32.59
CA ASN A 124 24.39 6.98 33.60
C ASN A 124 25.19 5.70 33.24
N GLY A 125 25.88 5.71 32.11
CA GLY A 125 26.65 4.57 31.61
C GLY A 125 25.84 3.41 31.04
N THR A 126 24.55 3.60 30.80
CA THR A 126 23.66 2.59 30.22
C THR A 126 22.87 3.14 29.03
N ASN A 127 22.25 2.25 28.25
CA ASN A 127 21.38 2.63 27.12
C ASN A 127 19.93 2.96 27.56
N ARG A 128 19.70 3.10 28.87
CA ARG A 128 18.39 3.38 29.46
C ARG A 128 18.52 4.32 30.67
N MET A 129 17.60 5.27 30.78
CA MET A 129 17.51 6.15 31.93
C MET A 129 16.05 6.53 32.21
N GLN A 130 15.79 6.96 33.46
CA GLN A 130 14.52 7.55 33.87
C GLN A 130 14.67 9.05 34.05
N VAL A 131 13.66 9.81 33.63
CA VAL A 131 13.61 11.25 33.71
C VAL A 131 12.24 11.67 34.21
N THR A 132 12.18 12.60 35.16
CA THR A 132 10.92 13.19 35.61
C THR A 132 10.83 14.63 35.09
N LEU A 133 9.73 14.94 34.39
CA LEU A 133 9.51 16.21 33.72
C LEU A 133 8.25 16.85 34.25
N ASP A 134 8.36 18.08 34.70
CA ASP A 134 7.21 18.94 35.01
C ASP A 134 6.39 19.27 33.75
N PRO A 135 5.14 19.69 33.86
CA PRO A 135 4.33 20.13 32.72
C PRO A 135 5.03 21.22 31.90
N GLY A 136 5.17 20.99 30.58
CA GLY A 136 5.86 21.90 29.66
C GLY A 136 7.39 21.93 29.80
N ALA A 137 7.98 21.11 30.68
CA ALA A 137 9.42 21.08 30.84
C ALA A 137 10.09 20.30 29.69
N GLN A 138 11.26 20.83 29.29
CA GLN A 138 12.17 20.20 28.32
C GLN A 138 13.46 19.80 29.03
N GLN A 139 14.00 18.66 28.68
CA GLN A 139 15.30 18.22 29.16
C GLN A 139 16.16 17.70 28.01
N VAL A 140 17.37 18.23 27.90
CA VAL A 140 18.39 17.72 26.98
C VAL A 140 19.15 16.61 27.66
N LEU A 141 19.26 15.48 26.97
CA LEU A 141 19.93 14.27 27.41
C LEU A 141 21.14 14.02 26.52
N PRO A 142 22.36 14.30 27.01
CA PRO A 142 23.57 13.94 26.29
C PRO A 142 23.69 12.41 26.18
N PHE A 143 24.17 11.94 25.05
CA PHE A 143 24.46 10.53 24.83
C PHE A 143 25.71 10.34 23.97
N ALA A 144 26.30 9.16 24.08
CA ALA A 144 27.42 8.74 23.25
C ALA A 144 27.00 7.55 22.38
N VAL A 145 27.45 7.53 21.14
CA VAL A 145 27.42 6.38 20.24
C VAL A 145 28.77 5.72 20.28
N ASN A 146 28.90 4.57 20.94
CA ASN A 146 30.15 3.83 21.13
C ASN A 146 30.18 2.67 20.14
N THR A 147 30.70 2.91 18.94
CA THR A 147 30.81 1.87 17.92
C THR A 147 31.87 0.86 18.29
N PRO A 148 31.58 -0.46 18.30
CA PRO A 148 32.56 -1.50 18.56
C PRO A 148 33.72 -1.47 17.52
N ALA A 149 34.91 -1.86 17.93
CA ALA A 149 36.07 -1.92 17.02
C ALA A 149 35.93 -3.04 15.96
N ASP A 150 35.09 -4.03 16.25
CA ASP A 150 34.76 -5.16 15.38
C ASP A 150 33.39 -5.01 14.69
N ALA A 151 32.77 -3.81 14.76
CA ALA A 151 31.51 -3.54 14.10
C ALA A 151 31.62 -3.78 12.59
N SER A 152 30.65 -4.51 12.03
CA SER A 152 30.62 -4.81 10.59
C SER A 152 30.40 -3.54 9.76
N PRO A 153 31.01 -3.41 8.58
CA PRO A 153 30.71 -2.29 7.68
C PRO A 153 29.27 -2.30 7.20
N GLY A 154 28.66 -1.11 7.10
CA GLY A 154 27.29 -0.94 6.59
C GLY A 154 26.38 -0.23 7.56
N ASP A 155 25.08 -0.33 7.32
CA ASP A 155 24.03 0.32 8.10
C ASP A 155 23.57 -0.54 9.27
N HIS A 156 23.57 0.08 10.43
CA HIS A 156 23.02 -0.45 11.67
C HIS A 156 21.87 0.46 12.07
N ALA A 157 20.67 -0.10 12.18
CA ALA A 157 19.46 0.66 12.43
C ALA A 157 18.91 0.42 13.83
N GLY A 158 18.51 1.49 14.47
CA GLY A 158 17.91 1.47 15.79
C GLY A 158 16.97 2.66 16.00
N GLY A 159 16.67 2.94 17.25
CA GLY A 159 15.91 4.12 17.62
C GLY A 159 16.08 4.47 19.09
N MET A 160 15.83 5.74 19.37
CA MET A 160 15.76 6.25 20.74
C MET A 160 14.29 6.49 21.08
N ILE A 161 13.82 5.88 22.15
CA ILE A 161 12.42 5.87 22.57
C ILE A 161 12.27 6.60 23.89
N VAL A 162 11.23 7.42 23.98
CA VAL A 162 10.68 7.94 25.22
C VAL A 162 9.37 7.22 25.50
N SER A 163 9.26 6.58 26.64
CA SER A 163 8.08 5.81 27.07
C SER A 163 7.53 6.42 28.36
N ALA A 164 6.25 6.77 28.34
CA ALA A 164 5.50 7.24 29.50
C ALA A 164 4.39 6.24 29.83
N LEU A 165 4.44 5.67 31.02
CA LEU A 165 3.42 4.79 31.57
C LEU A 165 2.40 5.63 32.34
N SER A 166 1.16 5.64 31.88
CA SER A 166 0.06 6.30 32.57
C SER A 166 -1.01 5.30 32.99
N PRO A 167 -1.42 5.28 34.26
CA PRO A 167 -2.54 4.48 34.69
C PRO A 167 -3.84 5.06 34.11
N ALA A 168 -4.55 4.27 33.29
CA ALA A 168 -5.88 4.60 32.76
C ALA A 168 -6.92 3.65 33.40
N GLY A 169 -7.37 3.99 34.62
CA GLY A 169 -8.27 3.13 35.40
C GLY A 169 -7.61 1.81 35.79
N GLN A 170 -8.16 0.68 35.30
CA GLN A 170 -7.61 -0.67 35.55
C GLN A 170 -6.57 -1.11 34.51
N VAL A 171 -6.30 -0.31 33.49
CA VAL A 171 -5.36 -0.59 32.41
C VAL A 171 -4.22 0.40 32.48
N SER A 172 -2.99 -0.03 32.26
CA SER A 172 -1.83 0.84 32.08
C SER A 172 -1.60 1.09 30.59
N VAL A 173 -1.55 2.34 30.18
CA VAL A 173 -1.25 2.73 28.81
C VAL A 173 0.20 3.18 28.72
N ASP A 174 0.98 2.50 27.88
CA ASP A 174 2.35 2.89 27.53
C ASP A 174 2.35 3.71 26.26
N ARG A 175 2.64 5.00 26.38
CA ARG A 175 2.81 5.90 25.25
C ARG A 175 4.26 6.03 24.89
N ARG A 176 4.59 5.83 23.60
CA ARG A 176 5.97 5.84 23.12
C ARG A 176 6.12 6.82 21.99
N VAL A 177 7.19 7.60 22.04
CA VAL A 177 7.68 8.43 20.94
C VAL A 177 9.08 7.95 20.60
N GLY A 178 9.33 7.62 19.34
CA GLY A 178 10.63 7.10 18.90
C GLY A 178 11.22 7.97 17.80
N ILE A 179 12.51 8.21 17.87
CA ILE A 179 13.32 8.82 16.81
C ILE A 179 14.22 7.75 16.21
N ARG A 180 14.22 7.62 14.89
CA ARG A 180 15.07 6.67 14.17
C ARG A 180 16.54 7.02 14.34
N LEU A 181 17.35 5.99 14.48
CA LEU A 181 18.81 6.06 14.59
C LEU A 181 19.46 5.19 13.51
N TYR A 182 20.34 5.77 12.73
CA TYR A 182 21.15 5.05 11.74
C TYR A 182 22.61 5.32 12.02
N VAL A 183 23.36 4.26 12.16
CA VAL A 183 24.82 4.31 12.31
C VAL A 183 25.44 3.55 11.15
N ARG A 184 26.05 4.27 10.23
CA ARG A 184 26.80 3.67 9.12
C ARG A 184 28.25 3.50 9.51
N VAL A 185 28.69 2.27 9.68
CA VAL A 185 30.09 1.93 9.92
C VAL A 185 30.84 1.93 8.60
N LYS A 186 31.96 2.68 8.52
CA LYS A 186 32.78 2.79 7.32
C LYS A 186 33.41 1.47 6.93
N GLY A 187 33.46 1.22 5.62
CA GLY A 187 34.00 0.04 5.00
C GLY A 187 33.39 -0.21 3.64
N PRO A 188 33.59 -1.39 3.05
CA PRO A 188 32.98 -1.73 1.76
C PRO A 188 31.44 -1.77 1.86
N LEU A 189 30.78 -0.88 1.13
CA LEU A 189 29.31 -0.89 1.01
C LEU A 189 28.89 -1.84 -0.12
N GLN A 190 27.89 -2.67 0.14
CA GLN A 190 27.35 -3.66 -0.79
C GLN A 190 25.84 -3.52 -0.86
N PRO A 191 25.31 -2.53 -1.60
CA PRO A 191 23.89 -2.43 -1.83
C PRO A 191 23.41 -3.62 -2.67
N ALA A 192 22.50 -4.45 -2.15
CA ALA A 192 22.09 -5.69 -2.82
C ALA A 192 20.61 -6.01 -2.56
N LEU A 193 19.74 -5.18 -3.10
CA LEU A 193 18.30 -5.43 -3.09
C LEU A 193 17.88 -6.14 -4.38
N THR A 194 17.23 -7.30 -4.26
CA THR A 194 16.88 -8.15 -5.40
C THR A 194 15.48 -8.75 -5.25
N ILE A 195 14.87 -9.14 -6.38
CA ILE A 195 13.67 -9.98 -6.40
C ILE A 195 14.14 -11.44 -6.32
N SER A 196 14.03 -12.09 -5.17
CA SER A 196 14.48 -13.47 -4.95
C SER A 196 13.54 -14.51 -5.54
N SER A 197 12.22 -14.27 -5.53
CA SER A 197 11.21 -15.09 -6.20
C SER A 197 10.08 -14.26 -6.77
N ILE A 198 9.39 -14.80 -7.78
CA ILE A 198 8.18 -14.24 -8.36
C ILE A 198 7.21 -15.36 -8.67
N GLU A 199 5.97 -15.21 -8.25
CA GLU A 199 4.85 -16.08 -8.55
C GLU A 199 3.70 -15.25 -9.09
N SER A 200 2.90 -15.81 -9.98
CA SER A 200 1.78 -15.08 -10.57
C SER A 200 0.55 -15.95 -10.68
N SER A 201 -0.60 -15.34 -10.48
CA SER A 201 -1.90 -15.97 -10.67
C SER A 201 -2.82 -15.06 -11.49
N TYR A 202 -3.73 -15.66 -12.25
CA TYR A 202 -4.69 -14.94 -13.07
C TYR A 202 -6.11 -15.17 -12.54
N GLN A 203 -6.85 -14.09 -12.35
CA GLN A 203 -8.27 -14.12 -11.99
C GLN A 203 -9.12 -13.71 -13.19
N PRO A 204 -9.91 -14.63 -13.77
CA PRO A 204 -10.76 -14.30 -14.91
C PRO A 204 -11.94 -13.42 -14.48
N SER A 205 -12.37 -12.54 -15.39
CA SER A 205 -13.60 -11.78 -15.26
C SER A 205 -14.61 -12.21 -16.33
N ILE A 206 -15.91 -11.90 -16.12
CA ILE A 206 -16.96 -12.08 -17.13
C ILE A 206 -16.65 -11.22 -18.36
N ASN A 207 -16.18 -9.98 -18.14
CA ASN A 207 -15.61 -9.17 -19.22
C ASN A 207 -14.19 -9.67 -19.50
N PRO A 208 -13.91 -10.20 -20.71
CA PRO A 208 -12.59 -10.76 -21.03
C PRO A 208 -11.43 -9.74 -20.99
N PHE A 209 -11.72 -8.46 -20.96
CA PHE A 209 -10.72 -7.39 -20.86
C PHE A 209 -10.59 -6.78 -19.45
N ALA A 210 -11.30 -7.33 -18.47
CA ALA A 210 -11.28 -6.86 -17.08
C ALA A 210 -10.79 -7.92 -16.09
N GLY A 211 -10.04 -8.91 -16.55
CA GLY A 211 -9.35 -9.87 -15.69
C GLY A 211 -8.17 -9.20 -14.97
N GLU A 212 -7.67 -9.86 -13.94
CA GLU A 212 -6.59 -9.36 -13.10
C GLU A 212 -5.47 -10.38 -13.00
N THR A 213 -4.24 -9.91 -12.97
CA THR A 213 -3.08 -10.74 -12.68
C THR A 213 -2.47 -10.29 -11.35
N THR A 214 -2.49 -11.18 -10.37
CA THR A 214 -1.80 -10.97 -9.10
C THR A 214 -0.37 -11.47 -9.23
N ILE A 215 0.58 -10.61 -8.95
CA ILE A 215 2.02 -10.90 -8.94
C ILE A 215 2.47 -10.87 -7.48
N THR A 216 2.93 -12.00 -6.97
CA THR A 216 3.52 -12.10 -5.64
C THR A 216 5.03 -12.25 -5.80
N MET A 217 5.78 -11.32 -5.22
CA MET A 217 7.24 -11.32 -5.30
C MET A 217 7.86 -11.28 -3.91
N THR A 218 8.96 -11.98 -3.73
CA THR A 218 9.78 -11.89 -2.53
C THR A 218 11.00 -11.05 -2.84
N LEU A 219 11.14 -9.96 -2.09
CA LEU A 219 12.29 -9.07 -2.13
C LEU A 219 13.26 -9.46 -1.04
N SER A 220 14.56 -9.35 -1.30
CA SER A 220 15.61 -9.64 -0.32
C SER A 220 16.70 -8.59 -0.41
N ASN A 221 17.00 -7.95 0.73
CA ASN A 221 18.17 -7.11 0.89
C ASN A 221 19.32 -7.96 1.47
N ALA A 222 20.09 -8.57 0.61
CA ALA A 222 21.25 -9.37 0.98
C ALA A 222 22.53 -8.53 1.19
N GLY A 223 22.41 -7.21 1.08
CA GLY A 223 23.50 -6.27 1.27
C GLY A 223 23.66 -5.80 2.72
N ASN A 224 24.52 -4.81 2.88
CA ASN A 224 24.80 -4.16 4.16
C ASN A 224 24.34 -2.69 4.21
N VAL A 225 23.45 -2.29 3.31
CA VAL A 225 22.91 -0.93 3.22
C VAL A 225 21.37 -1.01 3.26
N SER A 226 20.74 -0.14 4.04
CA SER A 226 19.28 0.03 4.06
C SER A 226 18.80 0.64 2.75
N LEU A 227 17.84 0.01 2.10
CA LEU A 227 17.36 0.38 0.77
C LEU A 227 15.85 0.37 0.71
N SER A 228 15.29 1.38 0.08
CA SER A 228 13.92 1.39 -0.45
C SER A 228 13.93 0.97 -1.92
N ALA A 229 12.78 0.81 -2.55
CA ALA A 229 12.71 0.59 -3.99
C ALA A 229 11.41 1.08 -4.60
N ASP A 230 11.47 1.43 -5.87
CA ASP A 230 10.30 1.54 -6.73
C ASP A 230 10.21 0.31 -7.61
N THR A 231 9.02 -0.28 -7.64
CA THR A 231 8.74 -1.42 -8.50
C THR A 231 7.70 -1.04 -9.53
N VAL A 232 7.91 -1.48 -10.77
CA VAL A 232 6.97 -1.30 -11.87
C VAL A 232 6.65 -2.66 -12.46
N ALA A 233 5.36 -3.01 -12.46
CA ALA A 233 4.86 -4.26 -13.01
C ALA A 233 4.07 -4.04 -14.29
N GLN A 234 4.20 -4.97 -15.24
CA GLN A 234 3.47 -5.03 -16.48
C GLN A 234 3.25 -6.47 -16.90
N VAL A 235 2.06 -6.80 -17.37
CA VAL A 235 1.83 -8.10 -17.99
C VAL A 235 2.08 -8.00 -19.49
N ARG A 236 2.95 -8.86 -20.00
CA ARG A 236 3.30 -8.98 -21.42
C ARG A 236 2.76 -10.29 -21.98
N GLY A 237 2.55 -10.36 -23.28
CA GLY A 237 2.19 -11.55 -24.01
C GLY A 237 3.34 -12.10 -24.83
N PHE A 238 3.00 -12.91 -25.84
CA PHE A 238 3.97 -13.40 -26.81
C PHE A 238 4.77 -12.25 -27.43
N PHE A 239 6.06 -12.47 -27.62
CA PHE A 239 7.00 -11.50 -28.21
C PHE A 239 7.16 -10.20 -27.41
N GLY A 240 6.80 -10.20 -26.10
CA GLY A 240 6.93 -9.04 -25.24
C GLY A 240 5.87 -7.95 -25.46
N ILE A 241 4.78 -8.25 -26.18
CA ILE A 241 3.69 -7.30 -26.44
C ILE A 241 3.01 -6.95 -25.11
N PRO A 242 2.89 -5.66 -24.75
CA PRO A 242 2.23 -5.25 -23.51
C PRO A 242 0.72 -5.57 -23.59
N LEU A 243 0.22 -6.26 -22.56
CA LEU A 243 -1.19 -6.65 -22.42
C LEU A 243 -1.90 -5.87 -21.30
N SER A 244 -1.15 -5.13 -20.51
CA SER A 244 -1.68 -4.27 -19.44
C SER A 244 -1.03 -2.89 -19.47
N GLY A 245 -1.58 -1.94 -18.69
CA GLY A 245 -0.89 -0.73 -18.28
C GLY A 245 0.30 -1.05 -17.35
N LEU A 246 1.06 -0.02 -17.01
CA LEU A 246 2.07 -0.09 -15.95
C LEU A 246 1.36 0.07 -14.60
N THR A 247 1.81 -0.70 -13.63
CA THR A 247 1.36 -0.60 -12.23
C THR A 247 2.61 -0.45 -11.37
N ASP A 248 2.70 0.65 -10.66
CA ASP A 248 3.83 0.97 -9.79
C ASP A 248 3.48 0.75 -8.33
N GLN A 249 4.50 0.39 -7.56
CA GLN A 249 4.42 0.27 -6.11
C GLN A 249 5.75 0.63 -5.47
N ALA A 250 5.70 1.58 -4.55
CA ALA A 250 6.83 1.91 -3.70
C ALA A 250 7.03 0.83 -2.61
N ILE A 251 8.25 0.44 -2.43
CA ILE A 251 8.69 -0.50 -1.40
C ILE A 251 9.36 0.29 -0.29
N PRO A 252 8.76 0.33 0.92
CA PRO A 252 9.38 0.98 2.06
C PRO A 252 10.74 0.37 2.39
N GLU A 253 11.51 1.11 3.17
CA GLU A 253 12.86 0.75 3.58
C GLU A 253 12.98 -0.69 4.08
N MET A 254 13.92 -1.41 3.49
CA MET A 254 14.34 -2.75 3.88
C MET A 254 15.72 -2.68 4.52
N LEU A 255 15.81 -3.05 5.78
CA LEU A 255 17.07 -3.11 6.52
C LEU A 255 17.96 -4.23 5.98
N PRO A 256 19.29 -4.16 6.20
CA PRO A 256 20.22 -5.21 5.83
C PRO A 256 19.79 -6.59 6.33
N GLY A 257 19.92 -7.62 5.49
CA GLY A 257 19.61 -9.00 5.83
C GLY A 257 18.10 -9.34 5.88
N THR A 258 17.20 -8.39 5.58
CA THR A 258 15.76 -8.63 5.62
C THR A 258 15.19 -9.11 4.28
N SER A 259 14.11 -9.84 4.37
CA SER A 259 13.34 -10.29 3.20
C SER A 259 11.85 -10.12 3.47
N ARG A 260 11.08 -9.80 2.43
CA ARG A 260 9.62 -9.71 2.54
C ARG A 260 8.90 -10.06 1.26
N THR A 261 7.66 -10.50 1.41
CA THR A 261 6.79 -10.81 0.26
C THR A 261 5.79 -9.67 0.05
N VAL A 262 5.65 -9.26 -1.21
CA VAL A 262 4.74 -8.19 -1.64
C VAL A 262 3.86 -8.73 -2.76
N SER A 263 2.57 -8.40 -2.71
CA SER A 263 1.61 -8.76 -3.76
C SER A 263 1.12 -7.51 -4.48
N LEU A 264 1.16 -7.54 -5.80
CA LEU A 264 0.74 -6.46 -6.68
C LEU A 264 -0.33 -6.96 -7.64
N VAL A 265 -1.44 -6.23 -7.76
CA VAL A 265 -2.52 -6.57 -8.68
C VAL A 265 -2.43 -5.70 -9.93
N VAL A 266 -2.30 -6.34 -11.09
CA VAL A 266 -2.30 -5.69 -12.40
C VAL A 266 -3.66 -5.91 -13.06
N PRO A 267 -4.53 -4.90 -13.14
CA PRO A 267 -5.87 -5.02 -13.71
C PRO A 267 -5.86 -4.92 -15.25
N GLY A 268 -7.00 -5.26 -15.85
CA GLY A 268 -7.26 -5.06 -17.27
C GLY A 268 -6.58 -6.06 -18.19
N VAL A 269 -6.21 -7.23 -17.66
CA VAL A 269 -5.55 -8.29 -18.45
C VAL A 269 -6.58 -9.27 -19.02
N GLY A 270 -6.58 -9.47 -20.32
CA GLY A 270 -7.42 -10.49 -20.97
C GLY A 270 -6.89 -11.92 -20.77
N PRO A 271 -7.76 -12.96 -20.97
CA PRO A 271 -7.38 -14.36 -20.85
C PRO A 271 -6.65 -14.83 -22.13
N TRP A 272 -5.48 -14.28 -22.37
CA TRP A 272 -4.61 -14.68 -23.47
C TRP A 272 -3.90 -15.99 -23.12
N VAL A 273 -3.60 -16.82 -24.12
CA VAL A 273 -3.00 -18.15 -23.90
C VAL A 273 -1.73 -18.08 -23.05
N TYR A 274 -0.93 -17.04 -23.27
CA TYR A 274 0.34 -16.82 -22.59
C TYR A 274 0.39 -15.43 -22.00
N LEU A 275 0.68 -15.35 -20.72
CA LEU A 275 0.92 -14.13 -19.97
C LEU A 275 2.33 -14.22 -19.38
N ASN A 276 3.09 -13.13 -19.49
CA ASN A 276 4.40 -12.98 -18.86
C ASN A 276 4.36 -11.75 -17.95
N PRO A 277 3.93 -11.91 -16.70
CA PRO A 277 4.08 -10.89 -15.68
C PRO A 277 5.55 -10.55 -15.49
N HIS A 278 5.88 -9.28 -15.65
CA HIS A 278 7.23 -8.75 -15.62
C HIS A 278 7.29 -7.62 -14.60
N VAL A 279 8.28 -7.67 -13.71
CA VAL A 279 8.51 -6.66 -12.69
C VAL A 279 9.93 -6.14 -12.83
N SER A 280 10.07 -4.83 -12.89
CA SER A 280 11.34 -4.12 -12.76
C SER A 280 11.41 -3.48 -11.37
N LEU A 281 12.58 -3.54 -10.75
CA LEU A 281 12.90 -2.98 -9.46
C LEU A 281 14.05 -1.99 -9.63
N ALA A 282 13.88 -0.79 -9.09
CA ALA A 282 14.93 0.21 -8.97
C ALA A 282 15.10 0.54 -7.48
N ALA A 283 16.25 0.22 -6.91
CA ALA A 283 16.51 0.57 -5.53
C ALA A 283 16.67 2.09 -5.37
N THR A 284 16.17 2.61 -4.26
CA THR A 284 16.24 4.01 -3.87
C THR A 284 16.73 4.13 -2.43
N VAL A 285 17.08 5.32 -2.02
CA VAL A 285 17.36 5.67 -0.63
C VAL A 285 16.54 6.88 -0.25
N ASP A 286 16.24 7.03 1.02
CA ASP A 286 15.56 8.23 1.53
C ASP A 286 16.43 9.47 1.30
N ASP A 287 15.80 10.64 1.11
CA ASP A 287 16.50 11.92 0.89
C ASP A 287 17.48 12.28 2.01
N ASP A 288 17.16 11.92 3.25
CA ASP A 288 18.00 12.13 4.43
C ASP A 288 19.01 10.99 4.67
N ALA A 289 19.07 9.97 3.80
CA ALA A 289 19.98 8.85 3.97
C ALA A 289 21.41 9.19 3.56
N LEU A 290 22.36 8.52 4.19
CA LEU A 290 23.75 8.60 3.79
C LEU A 290 23.94 7.97 2.39
N ASN A 291 24.90 8.49 1.62
CA ASN A 291 25.18 8.00 0.27
C ASN A 291 25.47 6.49 0.28
N ALA A 292 24.65 5.72 -0.41
CA ALA A 292 24.74 4.26 -0.49
C ALA A 292 25.65 3.75 -1.62
N GLY A 293 26.19 4.64 -2.45
CA GLY A 293 26.95 4.28 -3.64
C GLY A 293 26.05 3.97 -4.84
N VAL A 294 26.45 3.00 -5.67
CA VAL A 294 25.68 2.60 -6.86
C VAL A 294 24.49 1.73 -6.43
N LEU A 295 23.29 2.19 -6.71
CA LEU A 295 22.06 1.48 -6.34
C LEU A 295 21.78 0.34 -7.32
N PRO A 296 21.36 -0.84 -6.83
CA PRO A 296 21.01 -1.96 -7.69
C PRO A 296 19.67 -1.73 -8.40
N SER A 297 19.57 -2.26 -9.60
CA SER A 297 18.32 -2.44 -10.31
C SER A 297 18.22 -3.87 -10.81
N GLY A 298 17.01 -4.38 -10.96
CA GLY A 298 16.81 -5.74 -11.39
C GLY A 298 15.44 -5.93 -12.05
N GLU A 299 15.33 -6.99 -12.82
CA GLU A 299 14.09 -7.37 -13.47
C GLU A 299 13.83 -8.85 -13.23
N ARG A 300 12.56 -9.22 -13.07
CA ARG A 300 12.15 -10.63 -13.00
C ARG A 300 10.79 -10.82 -13.63
N SER A 301 10.60 -11.97 -14.24
CA SER A 301 9.32 -12.35 -14.85
C SER A 301 8.96 -13.77 -14.47
N SER A 302 7.67 -14.09 -14.63
CA SER A 302 7.14 -15.44 -14.53
C SER A 302 6.32 -15.78 -15.77
N ASP A 303 6.17 -17.04 -16.06
CA ASP A 303 5.34 -17.51 -17.17
C ASP A 303 4.02 -18.05 -16.64
N LEU A 304 2.92 -17.62 -17.23
CA LEU A 304 1.58 -18.00 -16.81
C LEU A 304 0.75 -18.39 -18.05
N PHE A 305 0.17 -19.58 -18.03
CA PHE A 305 -0.71 -20.06 -19.08
C PHE A 305 -2.16 -20.00 -18.64
N VAL A 306 -2.99 -19.32 -19.42
CA VAL A 306 -4.40 -19.05 -19.11
C VAL A 306 -5.28 -19.54 -20.26
N VAL A 307 -6.40 -20.18 -19.91
CA VAL A 307 -7.37 -20.64 -20.91
C VAL A 307 -8.13 -19.44 -21.49
N PRO A 308 -8.07 -19.20 -22.80
CA PRO A 308 -8.74 -18.07 -23.45
C PRO A 308 -10.24 -18.38 -23.67
N TRP A 309 -11.00 -18.46 -22.57
CA TRP A 309 -12.39 -18.92 -22.58
C TRP A 309 -13.30 -18.13 -23.55
N ALA A 310 -13.07 -16.82 -23.70
CA ALA A 310 -13.84 -15.98 -24.60
C ALA A 310 -13.61 -16.36 -26.08
N VAL A 311 -12.34 -16.64 -26.43
CA VAL A 311 -11.98 -17.11 -27.77
C VAL A 311 -12.58 -18.50 -28.02
N LEU A 312 -12.54 -19.39 -27.03
CA LEU A 312 -13.14 -20.73 -27.13
C LEU A 312 -14.65 -20.65 -27.33
N LEU A 313 -15.35 -19.77 -26.59
CA LEU A 313 -16.79 -19.56 -26.80
C LEU A 313 -17.10 -19.04 -28.20
N LEU A 314 -16.32 -18.09 -28.71
CA LEU A 314 -16.48 -17.58 -30.07
C LEU A 314 -16.26 -18.68 -31.13
N LEU A 315 -15.25 -19.52 -30.94
CA LEU A 315 -15.00 -20.66 -31.85
C LEU A 315 -16.13 -21.67 -31.80
N VAL A 316 -16.67 -21.98 -30.63
CA VAL A 316 -17.83 -22.87 -30.47
C VAL A 316 -19.06 -22.29 -31.17
N ALA A 317 -19.32 -20.99 -30.94
CA ALA A 317 -20.43 -20.29 -31.58
C ALA A 317 -20.28 -20.27 -33.12
N ALA A 318 -19.10 -19.93 -33.63
CA ALA A 318 -18.79 -19.91 -35.05
C ALA A 318 -18.93 -21.33 -35.67
N GLY A 319 -18.45 -22.35 -34.99
CA GLY A 319 -18.58 -23.74 -35.37
C GLY A 319 -20.07 -24.17 -35.40
N GLY A 320 -20.85 -23.77 -34.39
CA GLY A 320 -22.29 -24.01 -34.34
C GLY A 320 -23.03 -23.39 -35.53
N VAL A 321 -22.74 -22.11 -35.80
CA VAL A 321 -23.29 -21.41 -36.97
C VAL A 321 -22.92 -22.09 -38.28
N TRP A 322 -21.64 -22.43 -38.44
CA TRP A 322 -21.17 -23.14 -39.64
C TRP A 322 -21.87 -24.48 -39.84
N LEU A 323 -21.98 -25.30 -38.80
CA LEU A 323 -22.70 -26.57 -38.83
C LEU A 323 -24.19 -26.38 -39.17
N GLY A 324 -24.82 -25.38 -38.57
CA GLY A 324 -26.22 -25.00 -38.84
C GLY A 324 -26.43 -24.62 -40.32
N LEU A 325 -25.53 -23.75 -40.85
CA LEU A 325 -25.57 -23.37 -42.27
C LEU A 325 -25.31 -24.57 -43.19
N ARG A 326 -24.36 -25.42 -42.85
CA ARG A 326 -24.06 -26.63 -43.61
C ARG A 326 -25.25 -27.59 -43.63
N TYR A 327 -25.91 -27.78 -42.48
CA TYR A 327 -27.10 -28.64 -42.37
C TYR A 327 -28.33 -28.06 -43.11
N SER A 328 -28.55 -26.74 -43.02
CA SER A 328 -29.64 -26.05 -43.74
C SER A 328 -29.44 -26.15 -45.27
N ARG A 329 -28.20 -25.95 -45.75
CA ARG A 329 -27.86 -26.11 -47.19
C ARG A 329 -28.10 -27.52 -47.68
N LYS A 330 -27.76 -28.56 -46.92
CA LYS A 330 -28.07 -29.96 -47.27
C LYS A 330 -29.60 -30.22 -47.31
N ARG A 331 -30.34 -29.71 -46.33
CA ARG A 331 -31.81 -29.83 -46.30
C ARG A 331 -32.47 -29.11 -47.49
N THR A 332 -31.95 -27.93 -47.85
CA THR A 332 -32.48 -27.18 -49.01
C THR A 332 -32.17 -27.91 -50.31
N ALA A 333 -30.98 -28.45 -50.48
CA ALA A 333 -30.60 -29.24 -51.64
C ALA A 333 -31.44 -30.52 -51.82
N THR A 334 -31.72 -31.24 -50.72
CA THR A 334 -32.63 -32.40 -50.75
C THR A 334 -34.05 -32.05 -51.09
N LYS A 335 -34.59 -30.94 -50.53
CA LYS A 335 -35.94 -30.45 -50.89
C LYS A 335 -36.03 -30.01 -52.35
N ALA A 336 -34.98 -29.32 -52.87
CA ALA A 336 -34.90 -28.91 -54.26
C ALA A 336 -34.85 -30.11 -55.21
N ALA A 337 -34.09 -31.17 -54.88
CA ALA A 337 -34.04 -32.41 -55.67
C ALA A 337 -35.41 -33.10 -55.74
N VAL A 338 -36.10 -33.25 -54.60
CA VAL A 338 -37.44 -33.84 -54.55
C VAL A 338 -38.46 -33.00 -55.36
N TRP A 339 -38.34 -31.69 -55.34
CA TRP A 339 -39.21 -30.78 -56.07
C TRP A 339 -38.98 -30.89 -57.60
N ILE A 340 -37.71 -30.98 -58.03
CA ILE A 340 -37.35 -31.18 -59.42
C ILE A 340 -37.87 -32.52 -59.92
N GLU A 341 -37.72 -33.60 -59.17
CA GLU A 341 -38.23 -34.93 -59.52
C GLU A 341 -39.76 -34.94 -59.65
N TYR A 342 -40.45 -34.27 -58.74
CA TYR A 342 -41.92 -34.12 -58.79
C TYR A 342 -42.36 -33.34 -60.06
N THR A 343 -41.73 -32.20 -60.34
CA THR A 343 -42.05 -31.36 -61.51
C THR A 343 -41.73 -32.07 -62.83
N GLU A 344 -40.66 -32.84 -62.91
CA GLU A 344 -40.34 -33.67 -64.08
C GLU A 344 -41.34 -34.79 -64.28
N ALA A 345 -41.78 -35.49 -63.21
CA ALA A 345 -42.79 -36.55 -63.29
C ALA A 345 -44.11 -35.98 -63.75
N GLU A 346 -44.53 -34.82 -63.27
CA GLU A 346 -45.74 -34.13 -63.72
C GLU A 346 -45.69 -33.68 -65.17
N ALA A 347 -44.55 -33.13 -65.61
CA ALA A 347 -44.34 -32.78 -67.02
C ALA A 347 -44.41 -34.00 -67.95
N ARG A 348 -43.81 -35.12 -67.54
CA ARG A 348 -43.89 -36.35 -68.29
C ARG A 348 -45.30 -36.94 -68.37
N ARG A 349 -46.08 -36.77 -67.30
CA ARG A 349 -47.50 -37.18 -67.29
C ARG A 349 -48.34 -36.37 -68.27
N LYS A 350 -48.21 -34.99 -68.22
CA LYS A 350 -48.92 -34.11 -69.16
C LYS A 350 -48.55 -34.35 -70.58
N ALA A 351 -47.25 -34.57 -70.91
CA ALA A 351 -46.80 -34.94 -72.27
C ALA A 351 -47.38 -36.25 -72.77
N ARG A 352 -47.73 -37.23 -71.89
CA ARG A 352 -48.37 -38.46 -72.29
C ARG A 352 -49.88 -38.30 -72.54
N GLU A 353 -50.54 -37.37 -71.85
CA GLU A 353 -51.95 -37.03 -72.01
C GLU A 353 -52.25 -36.23 -73.33
N GLU A 354 -51.24 -35.54 -73.87
CA GLU A 354 -51.33 -34.72 -75.10
C GLU A 354 -51.04 -35.52 -76.42
N ILE A 355 -50.67 -36.79 -76.35
CA ILE A 355 -50.47 -37.59 -77.56
C ILE A 355 -51.85 -38.05 -78.00
N PRO A 356 -52.44 -37.53 -79.09
CA PRO A 356 -53.72 -37.99 -79.62
C PRO A 356 -53.48 -39.40 -80.22
N VAL A 357 -54.26 -40.37 -79.81
CA VAL A 357 -54.34 -41.69 -80.47
C VAL A 357 -55.07 -41.47 -81.77
N GLY A 358 -54.29 -41.47 -82.87
CA GLY A 358 -54.75 -41.52 -84.21
C GLY A 358 -55.12 -42.93 -84.66
#